data_c6d99556d75f79b69838a6ca17c6b301
#
_entry.id   c6d99556d75f79b69838a6ca17c6b301
#
_cell.length_a   1.000
_cell.length_b   1.000
_cell.length_c   1.000
_cell.angle_alpha   90.00
_cell.angle_beta   90.00
_cell.angle_gamma   90.00
#
_symmetry.space_group_name_H-M   'P 1'
#
loop_
_entity.id
_entity.type
_entity.pdbx_description
1 polymer ?
#
loop_
_entity_poly.entity_id
_entity_poly.type
_entity_poly.pdbx_seq_one_letter_code
_entity_poly.pdbx_strand_id
1 'polypeptide(L)'
;MTDIFLNYTPIGDIITLVLCIFCLILHTSSYAIKDNKLARFRLCLALVFIATTASIHFHQAILGRFGLSLVSVYVFKCIMNLCMIGVLLIVIVYLRDLCIVDPKQRAFLTNASWTLFAVYAAFELTSQYTKIGFYIEDGTFHQDLVLNPFNFIYYIYAIWMLIIVIVNKKRLITRMRQSLLAIILLAYGVVIVEVIFDQDSFTAFTFFVPVLAALYLFHYNSYDLETGTLDQKSMVGYITEHRNNKPGVLYLNLASVPAEAKKQFQHLLYHFGERYFKSPTTFRIAENMIALCYDKKKNPDDEKRIEQLLNNFNEIYDVWKIDYKIIVINDLPAEFSGDTVINFLEEMDADMPWNSIKKVAIDDIDKYFNMCVILDSLRDIAEKQDLNDERVKVYCQPVFNVKTGTFTTAEALMRLVLPDRGMVFPDQFIPLAEKNDYIHTLTKIILNKTCIKINELLREGYEIDRISVNVSTGELKENRFCDEVISIVEGTGAPMSKVAIEITESRNESDYDFAKNAMIRLKDRGIFFYLDDFGTGYSNMERLVNLPFDVIKFDRSMTILSGKNAESMYLVTTLSNIFHYSGYTILYEGIEDENDEQRCVEMNGLYLQGYKYSKPIPMDDLRRFLNRKEK
;
A
#
# COMPACT_ATOMS: atom_id res chain seq x y z
N MET A 1 51.31 34.16 -13.10
CA MET A 1 50.18 33.36 -12.63
C MET A 1 49.63 33.77 -11.25
N THR A 2 50.14 34.79 -10.64
CA THR A 2 49.62 35.39 -9.40
C THR A 2 48.40 36.27 -9.60
N ASP A 3 48.04 36.60 -10.87
CA ASP A 3 46.97 37.56 -11.16
C ASP A 3 45.54 36.95 -10.99
N ILE A 4 45.39 35.65 -11.05
CA ILE A 4 44.06 34.99 -10.96
C ILE A 4 43.48 35.05 -9.53
N PHE A 5 44.32 35.17 -8.48
CA PHE A 5 43.86 35.22 -7.09
C PHE A 5 43.82 36.65 -6.50
N LEU A 6 44.16 37.66 -7.27
CA LEU A 6 44.18 39.04 -6.80
C LEU A 6 42.80 39.61 -6.46
N ASN A 7 41.75 39.07 -7.05
CA ASN A 7 40.35 39.53 -6.90
C ASN A 7 39.58 38.79 -5.81
N TYR A 8 40.21 37.92 -5.00
CA TYR A 8 39.52 37.22 -3.93
C TYR A 8 39.05 38.17 -2.82
N THR A 9 37.76 38.10 -2.51
CA THR A 9 37.16 38.74 -1.34
C THR A 9 36.54 37.67 -0.42
N PRO A 10 36.84 37.70 0.89
CA PRO A 10 36.36 36.63 1.80
C PRO A 10 34.85 36.72 2.13
N ILE A 11 34.14 37.67 1.52
CA ILE A 11 32.73 37.93 1.86
C ILE A 11 31.84 36.71 1.60
N GLY A 12 31.97 36.08 0.45
CA GLY A 12 31.18 34.87 0.11
C GLY A 12 31.45 33.70 1.04
N ASP A 13 32.72 33.47 1.38
CA ASP A 13 33.12 32.43 2.31
C ASP A 13 32.64 32.71 3.74
N ILE A 14 32.71 33.97 4.20
CA ILE A 14 32.17 34.36 5.52
C ILE A 14 30.67 34.18 5.58
N ILE A 15 29.92 34.55 4.53
CA ILE A 15 28.47 34.33 4.45
C ILE A 15 28.19 32.83 4.53
N THR A 16 28.94 32.00 3.82
CA THR A 16 28.78 30.51 3.85
C THR A 16 29.01 29.94 5.23
N LEU A 17 30.05 30.41 5.95
CA LEU A 17 30.31 30.00 7.34
C LEU A 17 29.15 30.36 8.28
N VAL A 18 28.66 31.60 8.20
CA VAL A 18 27.52 32.06 9.02
C VAL A 18 26.28 31.23 8.73
N LEU A 19 25.98 30.91 7.47
CA LEU A 19 24.86 30.09 7.09
C LEU A 19 25.02 28.64 7.55
N CYS A 20 26.22 28.07 7.50
CA CYS A 20 26.50 26.73 8.07
C CYS A 20 26.22 26.69 9.58
N ILE A 21 26.70 27.68 10.33
CA ILE A 21 26.47 27.79 11.78
C ILE A 21 24.97 27.94 12.06
N PHE A 22 24.28 28.82 11.32
CA PHE A 22 22.84 29.03 11.46
C PHE A 22 22.05 27.75 11.20
N CYS A 23 22.37 27.02 10.13
CA CYS A 23 21.75 25.72 9.83
C CYS A 23 22.02 24.68 10.92
N LEU A 24 23.23 24.64 11.49
CA LEU A 24 23.57 23.75 12.61
C LEU A 24 22.75 24.09 13.87
N ILE A 25 22.60 25.37 14.20
CA ILE A 25 21.80 25.80 15.37
C ILE A 25 20.32 25.45 15.16
N LEU A 26 19.73 25.78 14.02
CA LEU A 26 18.34 25.43 13.70
C LEU A 26 18.12 23.93 13.79
N HIS A 27 19.10 23.17 13.37
CA HIS A 27 19.00 21.73 13.33
C HIS A 27 19.17 21.06 14.71
N THR A 28 19.94 21.63 15.61
CA THR A 28 20.10 21.14 17.00
C THR A 28 18.91 21.53 17.86
N SER A 29 18.20 22.60 17.55
CA SER A 29 16.99 23.04 18.27
C SER A 29 15.72 22.31 17.82
N SER A 30 15.69 21.63 16.67
CA SER A 30 14.56 20.83 16.24
C SER A 30 14.58 19.45 16.90
N TYR A 31 13.44 19.00 17.43
CA TYR A 31 13.21 17.64 17.95
C TYR A 31 13.19 16.60 16.80
N ALA A 32 14.26 16.56 16.02
CA ALA A 32 14.33 15.63 14.93
C ALA A 32 14.71 14.23 15.42
N ILE A 33 13.96 13.23 14.99
CA ILE A 33 14.29 11.81 15.15
C ILE A 33 15.72 11.61 14.66
N LYS A 34 16.51 10.81 15.39
CA LYS A 34 17.86 10.39 14.97
C LYS A 34 17.75 9.53 13.70
N ASP A 35 17.59 10.16 12.57
CA ASP A 35 17.63 9.49 11.27
C ASP A 35 19.05 9.53 10.71
N ASN A 36 19.47 8.44 10.07
CA ASN A 36 20.75 8.36 9.33
C ASN A 36 20.85 9.45 8.23
N LYS A 37 19.74 9.91 7.67
CA LYS A 37 19.69 11.02 6.72
C LYS A 37 20.15 12.34 7.37
N LEU A 38 19.75 12.53 8.62
CA LEU A 38 20.10 13.68 9.42
C LEU A 38 21.61 13.71 9.76
N ALA A 39 22.19 12.57 10.08
CA ALA A 39 23.63 12.44 10.30
C ALA A 39 24.42 12.81 9.03
N ARG A 40 23.97 12.38 7.86
CA ARG A 40 24.59 12.74 6.57
C ARG A 40 24.50 14.23 6.27
N PHE A 41 23.37 14.85 6.58
CA PHE A 41 23.21 16.31 6.42
C PHE A 41 24.18 17.08 7.32
N ARG A 42 24.31 16.69 8.61
CA ARG A 42 25.30 17.29 9.52
C ARG A 42 26.72 17.11 9.01
N LEU A 43 27.01 15.94 8.43
CA LEU A 43 28.31 15.68 7.82
C LEU A 43 28.56 16.58 6.61
N CYS A 44 27.58 16.78 5.74
CA CYS A 44 27.67 17.74 4.63
C CYS A 44 27.95 19.15 5.13
N LEU A 45 27.22 19.63 6.14
CA LEU A 45 27.45 20.97 6.71
C LEU A 45 28.86 21.09 7.32
N ALA A 46 29.33 20.06 8.02
CA ALA A 46 30.68 20.04 8.58
C ALA A 46 31.75 20.09 7.47
N LEU A 47 31.56 19.33 6.39
CA LEU A 47 32.48 19.37 5.25
C LEU A 47 32.49 20.71 4.55
N VAL A 48 31.32 21.35 4.33
CA VAL A 48 31.25 22.71 3.77
C VAL A 48 31.93 23.69 4.69
N PHE A 49 31.70 23.61 6.01
CA PHE A 49 32.35 24.49 6.99
C PHE A 49 33.89 24.36 6.95
N ILE A 50 34.40 23.12 6.93
CA ILE A 50 35.85 22.85 6.85
C ILE A 50 36.41 23.33 5.51
N ALA A 51 35.71 23.07 4.38
CA ALA A 51 36.13 23.51 3.07
C ALA A 51 36.21 25.04 2.98
N THR A 52 35.21 25.73 3.51
CA THR A 52 35.16 27.21 3.50
C THR A 52 36.26 27.80 4.38
N THR A 53 36.50 27.24 5.55
CA THR A 53 37.60 27.67 6.42
C THR A 53 38.94 27.46 5.74
N ALA A 54 39.14 26.30 5.09
CA ALA A 54 40.35 26.01 4.33
C ALA A 54 40.53 26.96 3.13
N SER A 55 39.44 27.34 2.44
CA SER A 55 39.42 28.29 1.35
C SER A 55 39.93 29.68 1.81
N ILE A 56 39.41 30.21 2.91
CA ILE A 56 39.86 31.47 3.48
C ILE A 56 41.35 31.44 3.78
N HIS A 57 41.82 30.42 4.46
CA HIS A 57 43.24 30.29 4.82
C HIS A 57 44.14 30.13 3.59
N PHE A 58 43.72 29.35 2.60
CA PHE A 58 44.42 29.20 1.34
C PHE A 58 44.62 30.53 0.62
N HIS A 59 43.53 31.27 0.39
CA HIS A 59 43.59 32.56 -0.34
C HIS A 59 44.36 33.62 0.45
N GLN A 60 44.19 33.68 1.78
CA GLN A 60 44.94 34.62 2.62
C GLN A 60 46.45 34.33 2.64
N ALA A 61 46.79 33.01 2.59
CA ALA A 61 48.18 32.58 2.52
C ALA A 61 48.84 32.93 1.18
N ILE A 62 48.15 32.72 0.05
CA ILE A 62 48.64 33.10 -1.29
C ILE A 62 48.81 34.64 -1.39
N LEU A 63 47.88 35.41 -0.82
CA LEU A 63 47.98 36.88 -0.81
C LEU A 63 49.07 37.41 0.17
N GLY A 64 49.80 36.51 0.84
CA GLY A 64 50.88 36.90 1.76
C GLY A 64 50.42 37.59 3.05
N ARG A 65 49.12 37.56 3.37
CA ARG A 65 48.56 38.28 4.53
C ARG A 65 48.75 37.60 5.88
N PHE A 66 49.05 36.30 5.91
CA PHE A 66 49.21 35.51 7.17
C PHE A 66 50.61 34.96 7.42
N GLY A 67 51.60 35.21 6.58
CA GLY A 67 52.96 34.68 6.75
C GLY A 67 53.07 33.15 6.89
N LEU A 68 52.09 32.43 6.30
CA LEU A 68 52.04 30.95 6.35
C LEU A 68 53.07 30.33 5.41
N SER A 69 53.57 29.15 5.77
CA SER A 69 54.50 28.41 4.92
C SER A 69 53.81 27.90 3.65
N LEU A 70 54.58 27.71 2.57
CA LEU A 70 54.06 27.16 1.30
C LEU A 70 53.46 25.76 1.48
N VAL A 71 53.99 24.97 2.42
CA VAL A 71 53.39 23.68 2.76
C VAL A 71 51.97 23.84 3.29
N SER A 72 51.71 24.89 4.09
CA SER A 72 50.37 25.18 4.58
C SER A 72 49.40 25.51 3.45
N VAL A 73 49.85 26.23 2.44
CA VAL A 73 49.05 26.57 1.23
C VAL A 73 48.60 25.27 0.52
N TYR A 74 49.53 24.34 0.32
CA TYR A 74 49.23 23.02 -0.28
C TYR A 74 48.21 22.25 0.51
N VAL A 75 48.44 22.13 1.85
CA VAL A 75 47.55 21.38 2.74
C VAL A 75 46.11 21.96 2.75
N PHE A 76 45.99 23.29 2.87
CA PHE A 76 44.64 23.92 2.83
C PHE A 76 43.93 23.73 1.48
N LYS A 77 44.68 23.74 0.36
CA LYS A 77 44.07 23.42 -0.96
C LYS A 77 43.59 22.00 -1.03
N CYS A 78 44.36 21.03 -0.59
CA CYS A 78 43.95 19.62 -0.50
C CYS A 78 42.69 19.44 0.37
N ILE A 79 42.65 20.01 1.58
CA ILE A 79 41.50 19.93 2.49
C ILE A 79 40.25 20.52 1.83
N MET A 80 40.36 21.71 1.26
CA MET A 80 39.29 22.39 0.58
C MET A 80 38.68 21.48 -0.52
N ASN A 81 39.51 21.02 -1.44
CA ASN A 81 39.09 20.24 -2.60
C ASN A 81 38.49 18.89 -2.20
N LEU A 82 39.12 18.17 -1.27
CA LEU A 82 38.63 16.88 -0.77
C LEU A 82 37.28 17.02 -0.05
N CYS A 83 37.10 18.05 0.77
CA CYS A 83 35.85 18.28 1.46
C CYS A 83 34.73 18.65 0.47
N MET A 84 34.99 19.48 -0.53
CA MET A 84 34.00 19.85 -1.55
C MET A 84 33.51 18.64 -2.36
N ILE A 85 34.43 17.81 -2.85
CA ILE A 85 34.05 16.58 -3.55
C ILE A 85 33.38 15.57 -2.60
N GLY A 86 33.77 15.52 -1.32
CA GLY A 86 33.12 14.74 -0.28
C GLY A 86 31.63 15.12 -0.09
N VAL A 87 31.29 16.42 -0.18
CA VAL A 87 29.90 16.88 -0.17
C VAL A 87 29.10 16.28 -1.34
N LEU A 88 29.64 16.35 -2.56
CA LEU A 88 28.97 15.79 -3.74
C LEU A 88 28.78 14.29 -3.62
N LEU A 89 29.78 13.57 -3.11
CA LEU A 89 29.67 12.13 -2.84
C LEU A 89 28.49 11.83 -1.90
N ILE A 90 28.36 12.56 -0.79
CA ILE A 90 27.27 12.33 0.16
C ILE A 90 25.91 12.69 -0.46
N VAL A 91 25.83 13.73 -1.26
CA VAL A 91 24.60 14.11 -1.99
C VAL A 91 24.20 13.02 -2.98
N ILE A 92 25.14 12.39 -3.70
CA ILE A 92 24.86 11.24 -4.58
C ILE A 92 24.32 10.06 -3.79
N VAL A 93 24.95 9.71 -2.66
CA VAL A 93 24.49 8.64 -1.77
C VAL A 93 23.06 8.93 -1.26
N TYR A 94 22.77 10.19 -0.99
CA TYR A 94 21.44 10.65 -0.59
C TYR A 94 20.39 10.49 -1.71
N LEU A 95 20.71 10.96 -2.91
CA LEU A 95 19.85 10.82 -4.10
C LEU A 95 19.61 9.36 -4.47
N ARG A 96 20.64 8.50 -4.32
CA ARG A 96 20.52 7.06 -4.50
C ARG A 96 19.45 6.46 -3.57
N ASP A 97 19.51 6.78 -2.28
CA ASP A 97 18.57 6.24 -1.29
C ASP A 97 17.14 6.69 -1.56
N LEU A 98 16.98 7.86 -2.15
CA LEU A 98 15.69 8.41 -2.53
C LEU A 98 15.12 7.77 -3.82
N CYS A 99 15.96 7.58 -4.84
CA CYS A 99 15.51 7.25 -6.19
C CYS A 99 15.56 5.76 -6.53
N ILE A 100 16.46 4.98 -5.88
CA ILE A 100 16.75 3.60 -6.28
C ILE A 100 16.28 2.63 -5.18
N VAL A 101 15.45 1.65 -5.56
CA VAL A 101 14.95 0.61 -4.63
C VAL A 101 15.77 -0.67 -4.73
N ASP A 102 16.24 -1.04 -5.92
CA ASP A 102 16.98 -2.27 -6.15
C ASP A 102 18.29 -2.30 -5.33
N PRO A 103 18.46 -3.27 -4.41
CA PRO A 103 19.65 -3.40 -3.58
C PRO A 103 20.96 -3.55 -4.38
N LYS A 104 20.90 -4.25 -5.53
CA LYS A 104 22.09 -4.48 -6.38
C LYS A 104 22.54 -3.17 -7.05
N GLN A 105 21.60 -2.41 -7.59
CA GLN A 105 21.90 -1.10 -8.18
C GLN A 105 22.37 -0.11 -7.12
N ARG A 106 21.79 -0.14 -5.90
CA ARG A 106 22.25 0.68 -4.77
C ARG A 106 23.71 0.37 -4.40
N ALA A 107 24.05 -0.90 -4.25
CA ALA A 107 25.39 -1.33 -3.90
C ALA A 107 26.40 -0.95 -4.99
N PHE A 108 26.05 -1.17 -6.26
CA PHE A 108 26.90 -0.79 -7.40
C PHE A 108 27.19 0.71 -7.40
N LEU A 109 26.16 1.55 -7.31
CA LEU A 109 26.35 3.01 -7.33
C LEU A 109 27.17 3.50 -6.14
N THR A 110 26.98 2.91 -4.96
CA THR A 110 27.77 3.22 -3.76
C THR A 110 29.24 2.91 -3.99
N ASN A 111 29.54 1.67 -4.38
CA ASN A 111 30.91 1.22 -4.57
C ASN A 111 31.61 2.04 -5.67
N ALA A 112 30.92 2.29 -6.78
CA ALA A 112 31.45 3.12 -7.86
C ALA A 112 31.75 4.55 -7.40
N SER A 113 30.83 5.19 -6.64
CA SER A 113 31.04 6.55 -6.12
C SER A 113 32.21 6.63 -5.14
N TRP A 114 32.32 5.67 -4.20
CA TRP A 114 33.45 5.63 -3.25
C TRP A 114 34.77 5.31 -3.93
N THR A 115 34.79 4.40 -4.90
CA THR A 115 36.00 4.09 -5.68
C THR A 115 36.50 5.31 -6.45
N LEU A 116 35.58 6.02 -7.11
CA LEU A 116 35.90 7.25 -7.83
C LEU A 116 36.47 8.34 -6.90
N PHE A 117 35.87 8.50 -5.70
CA PHE A 117 36.39 9.42 -4.69
C PHE A 117 37.78 9.01 -4.20
N ALA A 118 38.02 7.73 -3.95
CA ALA A 118 39.32 7.23 -3.48
C ALA A 118 40.42 7.46 -4.53
N VAL A 119 40.12 7.21 -5.81
CA VAL A 119 41.04 7.49 -6.91
C VAL A 119 41.35 8.98 -6.99
N TYR A 120 40.32 9.84 -6.92
CA TYR A 120 40.49 11.29 -6.89
C TYR A 120 41.34 11.74 -5.72
N ALA A 121 41.06 11.25 -4.50
CA ALA A 121 41.81 11.60 -3.31
C ALA A 121 43.30 11.19 -3.42
N ALA A 122 43.60 10.05 -4.05
CA ALA A 122 44.96 9.66 -4.33
C ALA A 122 45.69 10.64 -5.26
N PHE A 123 45.03 11.05 -6.36
CA PHE A 123 45.60 12.06 -7.26
C PHE A 123 45.78 13.41 -6.56
N GLU A 124 44.81 13.86 -5.78
CA GLU A 124 44.87 15.14 -5.06
C GLU A 124 46.02 15.18 -4.05
N LEU A 125 46.19 14.11 -3.24
CA LEU A 125 47.26 14.00 -2.23
C LEU A 125 48.64 13.79 -2.85
N THR A 126 48.73 13.27 -4.06
CA THR A 126 50.02 13.07 -4.76
C THR A 126 50.33 14.17 -5.77
N SER A 127 49.50 15.20 -5.87
CA SER A 127 49.61 16.28 -6.88
C SER A 127 50.99 16.98 -6.84
N GLN A 128 51.58 17.12 -5.66
CA GLN A 128 52.91 17.67 -5.49
C GLN A 128 54.01 16.86 -6.21
N TYR A 129 53.87 15.53 -6.29
CA TYR A 129 54.82 14.63 -6.94
C TYR A 129 54.52 14.42 -8.41
N THR A 130 53.25 14.31 -8.73
CA THR A 130 52.76 14.08 -10.12
C THR A 130 52.76 15.32 -10.96
N LYS A 131 52.79 16.50 -10.34
CA LYS A 131 52.60 17.84 -10.98
C LYS A 131 51.28 17.92 -11.77
N ILE A 132 50.27 17.15 -11.40
CA ILE A 132 48.96 17.16 -12.01
C ILE A 132 47.99 17.90 -11.07
N GLY A 133 47.26 18.90 -11.59
CA GLY A 133 46.29 19.69 -10.87
C GLY A 133 46.91 20.92 -10.22
N PHE A 134 47.57 20.81 -9.07
CA PHE A 134 48.29 21.91 -8.44
C PHE A 134 49.52 21.37 -7.68
N TYR A 135 50.57 22.20 -7.62
CA TYR A 135 51.84 21.88 -7.00
C TYR A 135 52.61 23.15 -6.66
N ILE A 136 53.64 23.02 -5.85
CA ILE A 136 54.55 24.11 -5.46
C ILE A 136 55.92 23.84 -6.08
N GLU A 137 56.46 24.79 -6.87
CA GLU A 137 57.76 24.70 -7.50
C GLU A 137 58.46 26.08 -7.38
N ASP A 138 59.72 26.11 -7.09
CA ASP A 138 60.53 27.33 -6.94
C ASP A 138 59.91 28.40 -6.04
N GLY A 139 59.25 28.00 -4.96
CA GLY A 139 58.60 28.95 -4.04
C GLY A 139 57.34 29.58 -4.56
N THR A 140 56.77 29.09 -5.67
CA THR A 140 55.52 29.57 -6.28
C THR A 140 54.48 28.47 -6.35
N PHE A 141 53.18 28.86 -6.20
CA PHE A 141 52.05 27.96 -6.38
C PHE A 141 51.64 27.92 -7.86
N HIS A 142 51.56 26.70 -8.38
CA HIS A 142 51.12 26.41 -9.74
C HIS A 142 49.83 25.63 -9.72
N GLN A 143 48.87 26.04 -10.56
CA GLN A 143 47.59 25.33 -10.76
C GLN A 143 47.38 25.17 -12.25
N ASP A 144 47.18 23.93 -12.67
CA ASP A 144 46.79 23.60 -14.04
C ASP A 144 45.27 23.74 -14.19
N LEU A 145 44.83 24.60 -15.09
CA LEU A 145 43.40 24.83 -15.35
C LEU A 145 42.77 23.76 -16.26
N VAL A 146 43.60 23.17 -17.15
CA VAL A 146 43.11 22.20 -18.17
C VAL A 146 43.10 20.77 -17.64
N LEU A 147 44.17 20.37 -16.93
CA LEU A 147 44.31 19.04 -16.36
C LEU A 147 44.09 19.06 -14.82
N ASN A 148 42.99 19.68 -14.40
CA ASN A 148 42.64 19.74 -12.99
C ASN A 148 41.73 18.55 -12.60
N PRO A 149 42.19 17.56 -11.81
CA PRO A 149 41.38 16.42 -11.37
C PRO A 149 40.12 16.83 -10.61
N PHE A 150 40.15 17.94 -9.88
CA PHE A 150 38.98 18.50 -9.19
C PHE A 150 37.84 18.83 -10.15
N ASN A 151 38.12 19.55 -11.23
CA ASN A 151 37.11 19.92 -12.22
C ASN A 151 36.52 18.69 -12.90
N PHE A 152 37.39 17.74 -13.27
CA PHE A 152 36.99 16.51 -13.93
C PHE A 152 36.00 15.69 -13.06
N ILE A 153 36.35 15.45 -11.80
CA ILE A 153 35.52 14.68 -10.88
C ILE A 153 34.22 15.42 -10.52
N TYR A 154 34.29 16.75 -10.37
CA TYR A 154 33.11 17.59 -10.17
C TYR A 154 32.07 17.39 -11.26
N TYR A 155 32.48 17.47 -12.54
CA TYR A 155 31.56 17.26 -13.66
C TYR A 155 31.02 15.84 -13.75
N ILE A 156 31.83 14.82 -13.44
CA ILE A 156 31.35 13.43 -13.41
C ILE A 156 30.24 13.29 -12.35
N TYR A 157 30.43 13.78 -11.13
CA TYR A 157 29.41 13.69 -10.10
C TYR A 157 28.16 14.52 -10.43
N ALA A 158 28.32 15.69 -11.02
CA ALA A 158 27.20 16.52 -11.45
C ALA A 158 26.36 15.83 -12.54
N ILE A 159 26.99 15.25 -13.55
CA ILE A 159 26.30 14.47 -14.60
C ILE A 159 25.63 13.25 -13.97
N TRP A 160 26.27 12.58 -13.03
CA TRP A 160 25.72 11.41 -12.37
C TRP A 160 24.45 11.75 -11.57
N MET A 161 24.44 12.86 -10.83
CA MET A 161 23.24 13.37 -10.14
C MET A 161 22.09 13.62 -11.13
N LEU A 162 22.37 14.25 -12.27
CA LEU A 162 21.36 14.46 -13.31
C LEU A 162 20.80 13.15 -13.87
N ILE A 163 21.67 12.17 -14.17
CA ILE A 163 21.25 10.85 -14.67
C ILE A 163 20.34 10.17 -13.66
N ILE A 164 20.70 10.15 -12.36
CA ILE A 164 19.88 9.52 -11.30
C ILE A 164 18.47 10.14 -11.29
N VAL A 165 18.35 11.46 -11.36
CA VAL A 165 17.05 12.16 -11.33
C VAL A 165 16.24 11.89 -12.60
N ILE A 166 16.87 11.89 -13.78
CA ILE A 166 16.19 11.72 -15.08
C ILE A 166 15.71 10.28 -15.28
N VAL A 167 16.56 9.30 -14.97
CA VAL A 167 16.24 7.87 -15.16
C VAL A 167 15.09 7.47 -14.22
N ASN A 168 15.09 7.98 -13.01
CA ASN A 168 14.07 7.65 -12.01
C ASN A 168 12.88 8.62 -12.00
N LYS A 169 12.60 9.32 -13.09
CA LYS A 169 11.54 10.32 -13.22
C LYS A 169 10.14 9.84 -12.84
N LYS A 170 9.84 8.55 -12.99
CA LYS A 170 8.53 7.96 -12.64
C LYS A 170 8.31 7.85 -11.13
N ARG A 171 9.37 7.87 -10.32
CA ARG A 171 9.32 7.72 -8.86
C ARG A 171 9.32 9.05 -8.11
N LEU A 172 9.74 10.12 -8.77
CA LEU A 172 9.78 11.44 -8.18
C LEU A 172 8.50 12.21 -8.51
N ILE A 173 7.85 12.77 -7.51
CA ILE A 173 6.73 13.71 -7.70
C ILE A 173 7.19 14.84 -8.60
N THR A 174 6.37 15.26 -9.55
CA THR A 174 6.73 16.24 -10.58
C THR A 174 7.31 17.54 -9.99
N ARG A 175 6.72 18.05 -8.89
CA ARG A 175 7.24 19.24 -8.18
C ARG A 175 8.65 19.00 -7.61
N MET A 176 8.89 17.85 -6.98
CA MET A 176 10.18 17.51 -6.38
C MET A 176 11.27 17.37 -7.45
N ARG A 177 10.96 16.75 -8.59
CA ARG A 177 11.87 16.66 -9.74
C ARG A 177 12.22 18.04 -10.30
N GLN A 178 11.21 18.90 -10.48
CA GLN A 178 11.43 20.27 -10.96
C GLN A 178 12.31 21.08 -10.01
N SER A 179 12.07 20.96 -8.69
CA SER A 179 12.90 21.64 -7.68
C SER A 179 14.34 21.13 -7.67
N LEU A 180 14.57 19.83 -7.76
CA LEU A 180 15.92 19.24 -7.84
C LEU A 180 16.67 19.74 -9.09
N LEU A 181 16.01 19.75 -10.25
CA LEU A 181 16.60 20.28 -11.48
C LEU A 181 16.89 21.77 -11.38
N ALA A 182 15.97 22.55 -10.82
CA ALA A 182 16.17 24.00 -10.61
C ALA A 182 17.37 24.30 -9.70
N ILE A 183 17.57 23.50 -8.64
CA ILE A 183 18.68 23.63 -7.71
C ILE A 183 20.02 23.30 -8.38
N ILE A 184 20.06 22.22 -9.16
CA ILE A 184 21.26 21.86 -9.92
C ILE A 184 21.59 22.98 -10.91
N LEU A 185 20.58 23.51 -11.61
CA LEU A 185 20.76 24.65 -12.53
C LEU A 185 21.21 25.93 -11.81
N LEU A 186 20.68 26.19 -10.60
CA LEU A 186 21.10 27.32 -9.78
C LEU A 186 22.59 27.22 -9.38
N ALA A 187 23.02 26.01 -8.94
CA ALA A 187 24.43 25.77 -8.62
C ALA A 187 25.35 26.04 -9.81
N TYR A 188 24.97 25.61 -11.02
CA TYR A 188 25.70 25.96 -12.24
C TYR A 188 25.66 27.46 -12.56
N GLY A 189 24.52 28.10 -12.30
CA GLY A 189 24.38 29.56 -12.49
C GLY A 189 25.37 30.34 -11.64
N VAL A 190 25.60 29.94 -10.39
CA VAL A 190 26.58 30.56 -9.51
C VAL A 190 28.00 30.43 -10.07
N VAL A 191 28.38 29.23 -10.56
CA VAL A 191 29.69 29.01 -11.20
C VAL A 191 29.87 29.91 -12.42
N ILE A 192 28.84 30.08 -13.26
CA ILE A 192 28.89 30.96 -14.44
C ILE A 192 29.08 32.42 -14.00
N VAL A 193 28.40 32.86 -12.93
CA VAL A 193 28.54 34.20 -12.39
C VAL A 193 29.97 34.43 -11.88
N GLU A 194 30.58 33.48 -11.17
CA GLU A 194 31.97 33.55 -10.73
C GLU A 194 32.92 33.75 -11.92
N VAL A 195 32.73 32.99 -13.00
CA VAL A 195 33.55 33.08 -14.21
C VAL A 195 33.36 34.46 -14.92
N ILE A 196 32.13 34.97 -15.02
CA ILE A 196 31.84 36.24 -15.70
C ILE A 196 32.42 37.42 -14.92
N PHE A 197 32.36 37.38 -13.59
CA PHE A 197 32.81 38.47 -12.74
C PHE A 197 34.25 38.34 -12.27
N ASP A 198 34.94 37.27 -12.70
CA ASP A 198 36.32 36.93 -12.30
C ASP A 198 36.51 36.98 -10.76
N GLN A 199 35.60 36.35 -10.05
CA GLN A 199 35.51 36.34 -8.58
C GLN A 199 35.57 34.93 -8.04
N ASP A 200 36.56 34.60 -7.25
CA ASP A 200 36.70 33.26 -6.60
C ASP A 200 35.98 33.14 -5.24
N SER A 201 35.14 34.13 -4.90
CA SER A 201 34.58 34.30 -3.55
C SER A 201 33.41 33.37 -3.21
N PHE A 202 32.76 32.76 -4.20
CA PHE A 202 31.52 32.00 -4.03
C PHE A 202 31.66 30.47 -4.24
N THR A 203 32.87 29.99 -4.47
CA THR A 203 33.08 28.55 -4.76
C THR A 203 32.54 27.65 -3.65
N ALA A 204 32.77 27.95 -2.37
CA ALA A 204 32.22 27.22 -1.27
C ALA A 204 30.69 27.33 -1.16
N PHE A 205 30.11 28.46 -1.50
CA PHE A 205 28.68 28.68 -1.54
C PHE A 205 27.97 27.80 -2.60
N THR A 206 28.63 27.57 -3.72
CA THR A 206 28.12 26.66 -4.77
C THR A 206 27.85 25.23 -4.23
N PHE A 207 28.68 24.75 -3.32
CA PHE A 207 28.49 23.45 -2.66
C PHE A 207 27.47 23.49 -1.51
N PHE A 208 27.25 24.64 -0.91
CA PHE A 208 26.27 24.84 0.16
C PHE A 208 24.82 24.83 -0.36
N VAL A 209 24.57 25.38 -1.54
CA VAL A 209 23.21 25.44 -2.14
C VAL A 209 22.56 24.08 -2.31
N PRO A 210 23.20 23.04 -2.89
CA PRO A 210 22.63 21.69 -2.96
C PRO A 210 22.31 21.07 -1.59
N VAL A 211 23.13 21.38 -0.57
CA VAL A 211 22.92 20.90 0.81
C VAL A 211 21.70 21.55 1.45
N LEU A 212 21.54 22.88 1.29
CA LEU A 212 20.35 23.62 1.73
C LEU A 212 19.08 23.11 1.07
N ALA A 213 19.17 22.85 -0.20
CA ALA A 213 18.05 22.35 -0.96
C ALA A 213 17.64 20.93 -0.56
N ALA A 214 18.61 20.06 -0.32
CA ALA A 214 18.36 18.74 0.25
C ALA A 214 17.67 18.86 1.61
N LEU A 215 18.10 19.79 2.47
CA LEU A 215 17.46 20.07 3.74
C LEU A 215 15.99 20.50 3.56
N TYR A 216 15.73 21.50 2.74
CA TYR A 216 14.40 22.05 2.55
C TYR A 216 13.42 21.03 1.95
N LEU A 217 13.83 20.32 0.91
CA LEU A 217 12.96 19.39 0.20
C LEU A 217 12.64 18.12 1.00
N PHE A 218 13.53 17.68 1.88
CA PHE A 218 13.47 16.36 2.46
C PHE A 218 13.28 16.34 3.98
N HIS A 219 13.53 17.43 4.68
CA HIS A 219 13.43 17.50 6.13
C HIS A 219 12.40 18.49 6.65
N TYR A 220 12.07 19.54 5.90
CA TYR A 220 11.19 20.60 6.40
C TYR A 220 9.70 20.23 6.39
N ASN A 221 9.29 19.24 5.59
CA ASN A 221 7.88 18.83 5.48
C ASN A 221 7.45 17.71 6.44
N SER A 222 8.34 17.26 7.30
CA SER A 222 8.04 16.13 8.21
C SER A 222 7.32 16.53 9.49
N TYR A 223 7.22 17.81 9.80
CA TYR A 223 6.68 18.31 11.05
C TYR A 223 5.51 19.27 10.81
N ASP A 224 4.38 18.94 11.39
CA ASP A 224 3.20 19.82 11.38
C ASP A 224 3.33 20.84 12.51
N LEU A 225 3.57 22.10 12.13
CA LEU A 225 3.76 23.21 13.07
C LEU A 225 2.49 23.54 13.89
N GLU A 226 1.30 23.19 13.37
CA GLU A 226 0.03 23.46 14.07
C GLU A 226 -0.26 22.43 15.15
N THR A 227 0.06 21.16 14.87
CA THR A 227 -0.26 20.05 15.79
C THR A 227 0.91 19.60 16.64
N GLY A 228 2.14 20.00 16.31
CA GLY A 228 3.35 19.53 16.98
C GLY A 228 3.69 18.05 16.67
N THR A 229 3.02 17.45 15.69
CA THR A 229 3.17 16.04 15.33
C THR A 229 4.06 15.87 14.10
N LEU A 230 4.65 14.69 13.98
CA LEU A 230 5.34 14.28 12.76
C LEU A 230 4.34 13.71 11.74
N ASP A 231 4.71 13.73 10.46
CA ASP A 231 3.87 13.18 9.40
C ASP A 231 3.92 11.63 9.35
N GLN A 232 3.05 11.07 8.53
CA GLN A 232 2.96 9.62 8.28
C GLN A 232 4.28 9.02 7.79
N LYS A 233 5.04 9.74 6.93
CA LYS A 233 6.35 9.26 6.45
C LYS A 233 7.37 9.14 7.57
N SER A 234 7.32 10.03 8.52
CA SER A 234 8.20 9.98 9.69
C SER A 234 7.84 8.81 10.60
N MET A 235 6.55 8.41 10.69
CA MET A 235 6.14 7.19 11.39
C MET A 235 6.73 5.95 10.72
N VAL A 236 6.66 5.85 9.40
CA VAL A 236 7.27 4.75 8.63
C VAL A 236 8.78 4.65 8.91
N GLY A 237 9.48 5.78 8.90
CA GLY A 237 10.90 5.86 9.23
C GLY A 237 11.19 5.41 10.67
N TYR A 238 10.41 5.93 11.63
CA TYR A 238 10.55 5.58 13.05
C TYR A 238 10.38 4.08 13.31
N ILE A 239 9.32 3.48 12.78
CA ILE A 239 9.04 2.05 12.95
C ILE A 239 10.17 1.21 12.32
N THR A 240 10.64 1.59 11.13
CA THR A 240 11.72 0.89 10.44
C THR A 240 13.04 0.93 11.25
N GLU A 241 13.34 2.07 11.87
CA GLU A 241 14.55 2.24 12.69
C GLU A 241 14.45 1.50 14.03
N HIS A 242 13.26 1.49 14.66
CA HIS A 242 13.03 0.90 15.98
C HIS A 242 12.43 -0.52 15.94
N ARG A 243 12.39 -1.15 14.77
CA ARG A 243 11.79 -2.47 14.53
C ARG A 243 12.25 -3.55 15.53
N ASN A 244 13.54 -3.58 15.84
CA ASN A 244 14.13 -4.55 16.77
C ASN A 244 13.74 -4.30 18.24
N ASN A 245 13.24 -3.13 18.57
CA ASN A 245 12.80 -2.76 19.91
C ASN A 245 11.35 -3.12 20.19
N LYS A 246 10.61 -3.56 19.18
CA LYS A 246 9.17 -3.86 19.24
C LYS A 246 8.39 -2.72 19.90
N PRO A 247 8.37 -1.51 19.29
CA PRO A 247 7.69 -0.36 19.88
C PRO A 247 6.21 -0.65 20.08
N GLY A 248 5.61 -0.08 21.11
CA GLY A 248 4.16 -0.04 21.25
C GLY A 248 3.57 1.08 20.41
N VAL A 249 2.34 0.90 19.94
CA VAL A 249 1.59 1.89 19.15
C VAL A 249 0.22 2.09 19.78
N LEU A 250 -0.11 3.34 20.09
CA LEU A 250 -1.45 3.76 20.44
C LEU A 250 -2.01 4.60 19.28
N TYR A 251 -3.01 4.09 18.60
CA TYR A 251 -3.71 4.79 17.53
C TYR A 251 -5.04 5.36 18.06
N LEU A 252 -5.36 6.57 17.64
CA LEU A 252 -6.56 7.28 17.98
C LEU A 252 -7.18 7.89 16.72
N ASN A 253 -8.40 7.49 16.41
CA ASN A 253 -9.24 8.11 15.40
C ASN A 253 -10.43 8.80 16.08
N LEU A 254 -10.73 10.00 15.65
CA LEU A 254 -11.79 10.84 16.21
C LEU A 254 -12.78 11.19 15.11
N ALA A 255 -14.06 11.15 15.41
CA ALA A 255 -15.07 11.64 14.50
C ALA A 255 -14.82 13.12 14.16
N SER A 256 -15.35 13.54 13.01
CA SER A 256 -15.20 14.91 12.51
C SER A 256 -15.46 15.96 13.58
N VAL A 257 -14.45 16.70 13.94
CA VAL A 257 -14.51 17.75 14.97
C VAL A 257 -14.90 19.07 14.29
N PRO A 258 -15.85 19.87 14.85
CA PRO A 258 -16.15 21.19 14.33
C PRO A 258 -14.90 22.08 14.22
N ALA A 259 -14.79 22.87 13.14
CA ALA A 259 -13.59 23.65 12.83
C ALA A 259 -13.13 24.57 13.99
N GLU A 260 -14.05 25.09 14.78
CA GLU A 260 -13.75 25.93 15.94
C GLU A 260 -13.13 25.15 17.11
N ALA A 261 -13.52 23.89 17.31
CA ALA A 261 -12.95 23.00 18.33
C ALA A 261 -11.64 22.34 17.86
N LYS A 262 -11.37 22.33 16.56
CA LYS A 262 -10.22 21.61 15.95
C LYS A 262 -8.87 22.05 16.52
N LYS A 263 -8.63 23.36 16.66
CA LYS A 263 -7.35 23.88 17.20
C LYS A 263 -7.17 23.53 18.68
N GLN A 264 -8.23 23.64 19.48
CA GLN A 264 -8.17 23.29 20.91
C GLN A 264 -7.95 21.79 21.10
N PHE A 265 -8.59 21.00 20.26
CA PHE A 265 -8.49 19.53 20.32
C PHE A 265 -7.11 19.03 19.85
N GLN A 266 -6.53 19.59 18.80
CA GLN A 266 -5.17 19.29 18.34
C GLN A 266 -4.12 19.62 19.41
N HIS A 267 -4.30 20.74 20.10
CA HIS A 267 -3.45 21.14 21.23
C HIS A 267 -3.58 20.18 22.42
N LEU A 268 -4.80 19.69 22.67
CA LEU A 268 -5.08 18.68 23.72
C LEU A 268 -4.41 17.34 23.39
N LEU A 269 -4.47 16.88 22.14
CA LEU A 269 -3.84 15.62 21.72
C LEU A 269 -2.32 15.68 21.81
N TYR A 270 -1.72 16.81 21.46
CA TYR A 270 -0.28 17.04 21.61
C TYR A 270 0.13 17.00 23.10
N HIS A 271 -0.52 17.79 23.95
CA HIS A 271 -0.25 17.79 25.38
C HIS A 271 -0.63 16.50 26.09
N PHE A 272 -1.56 15.75 25.53
CA PHE A 272 -1.92 14.43 26.00
C PHE A 272 -0.74 13.45 25.84
N GLY A 273 -0.10 13.42 24.69
CA GLY A 273 1.11 12.65 24.48
C GLY A 273 2.21 13.03 25.48
N GLU A 274 2.51 14.33 25.61
CA GLU A 274 3.53 14.82 26.53
C GLU A 274 3.22 14.57 28.01
N ARG A 275 1.94 14.63 28.40
CA ARG A 275 1.51 14.49 29.79
C ARG A 275 1.57 13.05 30.30
N TYR A 276 1.26 12.10 29.45
CA TYR A 276 1.15 10.68 29.83
C TYR A 276 2.38 9.85 29.47
N PHE A 277 3.23 10.28 28.57
CA PHE A 277 4.44 9.54 28.14
C PHE A 277 5.70 10.39 28.33
N LYS A 278 6.78 9.74 28.75
CA LYS A 278 8.11 10.37 28.93
C LYS A 278 8.92 10.47 27.63
N SER A 279 8.46 11.01 26.57
CA SER A 279 9.06 11.11 25.23
C SER A 279 8.33 10.23 24.21
N PRO A 280 7.02 10.38 24.06
CA PRO A 280 6.30 9.73 22.99
C PRO A 280 6.70 10.40 21.69
N THR A 281 6.72 9.63 20.63
CA THR A 281 6.78 10.20 19.31
C THR A 281 5.38 10.15 18.72
N THR A 282 4.80 11.32 18.47
CA THR A 282 3.43 11.47 18.00
C THR A 282 3.44 11.74 16.49
N PHE A 283 2.64 10.99 15.76
CA PHE A 283 2.53 11.05 14.32
C PHE A 283 1.09 11.35 13.91
N ARG A 284 0.93 12.19 12.91
CA ARG A 284 -0.35 12.42 12.25
C ARG A 284 -0.45 11.50 11.03
N ILE A 285 -1.42 10.59 11.03
CA ILE A 285 -1.69 9.69 9.91
C ILE A 285 -2.64 10.36 8.91
N ALA A 286 -3.74 10.90 9.39
CA ALA A 286 -4.71 11.66 8.61
C ALA A 286 -5.27 12.82 9.44
N GLU A 287 -6.25 13.54 8.93
CA GLU A 287 -6.78 14.77 9.56
C GLU A 287 -7.23 14.58 10.99
N ASN A 288 -7.88 13.45 11.30
CA ASN A 288 -8.39 13.12 12.63
C ASN A 288 -7.73 11.86 13.23
N MET A 289 -6.64 11.37 12.62
CA MET A 289 -5.97 10.12 12.99
C MET A 289 -4.56 10.39 13.47
N ILE A 290 -4.26 9.99 14.70
CA ILE A 290 -2.97 10.18 15.35
C ILE A 290 -2.46 8.84 15.86
N ALA A 291 -1.17 8.60 15.73
CA ALA A 291 -0.49 7.47 16.35
C ALA A 291 0.59 7.95 17.31
N LEU A 292 0.64 7.34 18.48
CA LEU A 292 1.68 7.51 19.47
C LEU A 292 2.54 6.25 19.50
N CYS A 293 3.82 6.39 19.17
CA CYS A 293 4.79 5.30 19.31
C CYS A 293 5.58 5.47 20.61
N TYR A 294 5.75 4.38 21.36
CA TYR A 294 6.47 4.35 22.62
C TYR A 294 7.40 3.15 22.72
N ASP A 295 8.51 3.31 23.46
CA ASP A 295 9.53 2.26 23.63
C ASP A 295 9.52 1.77 25.09
N LYS A 296 8.96 0.58 25.33
CA LYS A 296 8.85 -0.05 26.65
C LYS A 296 10.20 -0.31 27.31
N LYS A 297 11.26 -0.55 26.53
CA LYS A 297 12.61 -0.77 27.08
C LYS A 297 13.16 0.49 27.72
N LYS A 298 12.82 1.67 27.17
CA LYS A 298 13.21 2.96 27.74
C LYS A 298 12.30 3.40 28.89
N ASN A 299 11.02 3.04 28.82
CA ASN A 299 10.00 3.46 29.78
C ASN A 299 9.05 2.31 30.15
N PRO A 300 9.42 1.43 31.11
CA PRO A 300 8.59 0.28 31.52
C PRO A 300 7.21 0.65 32.07
N ASP A 301 7.03 1.89 32.55
CA ASP A 301 5.78 2.37 33.10
C ASP A 301 4.76 2.81 32.04
N ASP A 302 5.13 2.84 30.77
CA ASP A 302 4.24 3.34 29.69
C ASP A 302 3.00 2.46 29.52
N GLU A 303 3.09 1.15 29.77
CA GLU A 303 1.95 0.24 29.70
C GLU A 303 0.89 0.56 30.77
N LYS A 304 1.31 0.84 32.02
CA LYS A 304 0.41 1.29 33.09
C LYS A 304 -0.22 2.65 32.79
N ARG A 305 0.52 3.53 32.14
CA ARG A 305 0.04 4.84 31.72
C ARG A 305 -1.01 4.75 30.62
N ILE A 306 -0.85 3.81 29.67
CA ILE A 306 -1.89 3.51 28.68
C ILE A 306 -3.17 3.03 29.35
N GLU A 307 -3.06 2.12 30.33
CA GLU A 307 -4.24 1.65 31.06
C GLU A 307 -4.94 2.78 31.82
N GLN A 308 -4.17 3.64 32.50
CA GLN A 308 -4.74 4.83 33.16
C GLN A 308 -5.41 5.77 32.16
N LEU A 309 -4.81 5.97 31.01
CA LEU A 309 -5.34 6.78 29.92
C LEU A 309 -6.65 6.22 29.38
N LEU A 310 -6.69 4.93 29.10
CA LEU A 310 -7.89 4.25 28.59
C LEU A 310 -9.03 4.31 29.61
N ASN A 311 -8.71 4.15 30.89
CA ASN A 311 -9.70 4.26 31.98
C ASN A 311 -10.25 5.67 32.12
N ASN A 312 -9.43 6.70 31.90
CA ASN A 312 -9.83 8.11 32.01
C ASN A 312 -10.40 8.67 30.70
N PHE A 313 -10.33 7.93 29.59
CA PHE A 313 -10.76 8.41 28.28
C PHE A 313 -12.29 8.63 28.24
N ASN A 314 -13.05 7.84 28.96
CA ASN A 314 -14.49 8.03 29.10
C ASN A 314 -14.84 9.36 29.77
N GLU A 315 -14.04 9.84 30.76
CA GLU A 315 -14.22 11.16 31.37
C GLU A 315 -13.97 12.29 30.36
N ILE A 316 -12.99 12.10 29.46
CA ILE A 316 -12.70 13.06 28.39
C ILE A 316 -13.84 13.07 27.36
N TYR A 317 -14.38 11.90 27.01
CA TYR A 317 -15.52 11.76 26.10
C TYR A 317 -16.77 12.49 26.67
N ASP A 318 -17.08 12.30 27.95
CA ASP A 318 -18.25 12.93 28.59
C ASP A 318 -18.20 14.47 28.57
N VAL A 319 -17.00 15.04 28.57
CA VAL A 319 -16.77 16.48 28.45
C VAL A 319 -16.93 16.99 27.02
N TRP A 320 -16.39 16.27 26.01
CA TRP A 320 -16.27 16.76 24.64
C TRP A 320 -17.32 16.17 23.69
N LYS A 321 -17.94 15.04 24.03
CA LYS A 321 -18.94 14.28 23.24
C LYS A 321 -18.47 14.03 21.79
N ILE A 322 -17.21 13.66 21.63
CA ILE A 322 -16.61 13.34 20.33
C ILE A 322 -16.47 11.83 20.24
N ASP A 323 -17.05 11.23 19.20
CA ASP A 323 -16.90 9.80 18.96
C ASP A 323 -15.47 9.45 18.63
N TYR A 324 -15.01 8.31 19.15
CA TYR A 324 -13.62 7.88 19.04
C TYR A 324 -13.48 6.40 18.71
N LYS A 325 -12.31 6.03 18.16
CA LYS A 325 -11.83 4.66 18.06
C LYS A 325 -10.38 4.62 18.54
N ILE A 326 -10.04 3.67 19.38
CA ILE A 326 -8.69 3.50 19.92
C ILE A 326 -8.19 2.09 19.62
N ILE A 327 -6.99 1.99 19.02
CA ILE A 327 -6.30 0.73 18.80
C ILE A 327 -4.98 0.76 19.58
N VAL A 328 -4.71 -0.30 20.34
CA VAL A 328 -3.50 -0.44 21.14
C VAL A 328 -2.75 -1.69 20.68
N ILE A 329 -1.54 -1.48 20.18
CA ILE A 329 -0.58 -2.54 19.89
C ILE A 329 0.51 -2.45 20.95
N ASN A 330 0.59 -3.43 21.83
CA ASN A 330 1.57 -3.42 22.93
C ASN A 330 2.99 -3.68 22.45
N ASP A 331 3.17 -4.65 21.57
CA ASP A 331 4.45 -5.05 20.99
C ASP A 331 4.29 -5.23 19.49
N LEU A 332 4.82 -4.29 18.72
CA LEU A 332 4.77 -4.40 17.27
C LEU A 332 5.68 -5.53 16.79
N PRO A 333 5.15 -6.55 16.10
CA PRO A 333 5.98 -7.63 15.56
C PRO A 333 7.05 -7.12 14.60
N ALA A 334 8.18 -7.83 14.55
CA ALA A 334 9.29 -7.44 13.69
C ALA A 334 8.99 -7.60 12.18
N GLU A 335 7.94 -8.33 11.82
CA GLU A 335 7.46 -8.53 10.46
C GLU A 335 6.82 -7.26 9.88
N PHE A 336 6.31 -6.38 10.73
CA PHE A 336 5.70 -5.14 10.28
C PHE A 336 6.77 -4.16 9.74
N SER A 337 6.58 -3.73 8.49
CA SER A 337 7.21 -2.51 7.98
C SER A 337 6.41 -1.29 8.43
N GLY A 338 6.99 -0.10 8.29
CA GLY A 338 6.25 1.11 8.63
C GLY A 338 4.94 1.29 7.85
N ASP A 339 4.96 1.00 6.53
CA ASP A 339 3.78 1.06 5.69
C ASP A 339 2.74 -0.02 6.08
N THR A 340 3.21 -1.22 6.42
CA THR A 340 2.34 -2.32 6.86
C THR A 340 1.58 -1.97 8.14
N VAL A 341 2.22 -1.25 9.09
CA VAL A 341 1.54 -0.80 10.32
C VAL A 341 0.40 0.15 10.01
N ILE A 342 0.61 1.09 9.11
CA ILE A 342 -0.41 2.08 8.76
C ILE A 342 -1.61 1.38 8.12
N ASN A 343 -1.38 0.52 7.13
CA ASN A 343 -2.43 -0.24 6.46
C ASN A 343 -3.19 -1.14 7.47
N PHE A 344 -2.47 -1.76 8.40
CA PHE A 344 -3.08 -2.56 9.47
C PHE A 344 -3.99 -1.74 10.38
N LEU A 345 -3.54 -0.55 10.79
CA LEU A 345 -4.32 0.35 11.62
C LEU A 345 -5.58 0.86 10.89
N GLU A 346 -5.47 1.20 9.62
CA GLU A 346 -6.58 1.64 8.78
C GLU A 346 -7.63 0.53 8.57
N GLU A 347 -7.20 -0.71 8.33
CA GLU A 347 -8.11 -1.85 8.17
C GLU A 347 -8.82 -2.17 9.50
N MET A 348 -8.09 -2.20 10.61
CA MET A 348 -8.68 -2.39 11.94
C MET A 348 -9.68 -1.29 12.30
N ASP A 349 -9.36 -0.03 11.96
CA ASP A 349 -10.23 1.12 12.20
C ASP A 349 -11.54 1.03 11.39
N ALA A 350 -11.47 0.57 10.14
CA ALA A 350 -12.65 0.44 9.28
C ALA A 350 -13.70 -0.51 9.89
N ASP A 351 -13.25 -1.62 10.48
CA ASP A 351 -14.12 -2.66 11.04
C ASP A 351 -14.61 -2.37 12.47
N MET A 352 -14.01 -1.36 13.13
CA MET A 352 -14.37 -1.04 14.52
C MET A 352 -15.63 -0.17 14.63
N PRO A 353 -16.53 -0.44 15.60
CA PRO A 353 -17.60 0.49 15.94
C PRO A 353 -17.04 1.75 16.62
N TRP A 354 -17.72 2.88 16.46
CA TRP A 354 -17.41 4.08 17.19
C TRP A 354 -17.54 3.89 18.72
N ASN A 355 -16.80 4.66 19.47
CA ASN A 355 -16.73 4.61 20.94
C ASN A 355 -16.24 3.26 21.46
N SER A 356 -15.25 2.68 20.77
CA SER A 356 -14.66 1.41 21.14
C SER A 356 -13.14 1.47 21.26
N ILE A 357 -12.61 0.54 22.06
CA ILE A 357 -11.18 0.38 22.32
C ILE A 357 -10.81 -1.06 21.98
N LYS A 358 -9.86 -1.25 21.07
CA LYS A 358 -9.34 -2.55 20.67
C LYS A 358 -7.89 -2.70 21.10
N LYS A 359 -7.62 -3.68 21.99
CA LYS A 359 -6.26 -4.18 22.23
C LYS A 359 -5.99 -5.28 21.22
N VAL A 360 -4.96 -5.10 20.39
CA VAL A 360 -4.59 -6.03 19.32
C VAL A 360 -4.02 -7.30 19.92
N ALA A 361 -4.61 -8.43 19.56
CA ALA A 361 -4.12 -9.78 19.88
C ALA A 361 -3.26 -10.35 18.74
N ILE A 362 -2.53 -11.42 19.02
CA ILE A 362 -1.73 -12.14 17.99
C ILE A 362 -2.63 -12.61 16.85
N ASP A 363 -3.82 -13.14 17.19
CA ASP A 363 -4.79 -13.61 16.20
C ASP A 363 -5.25 -12.51 15.22
N ASP A 364 -5.34 -11.25 15.66
CA ASP A 364 -5.70 -10.12 14.78
C ASP A 364 -4.57 -9.86 13.77
N ILE A 365 -3.33 -10.01 14.20
CA ILE A 365 -2.14 -9.86 13.35
C ILE A 365 -2.07 -10.98 12.33
N ASP A 366 -2.27 -12.21 12.76
CA ASP A 366 -2.27 -13.38 11.87
C ASP A 366 -3.38 -13.29 10.82
N LYS A 367 -4.58 -12.85 11.20
CA LYS A 367 -5.69 -12.57 10.28
C LYS A 367 -5.32 -11.52 9.23
N TYR A 368 -4.68 -10.44 9.65
CA TYR A 368 -4.26 -9.38 8.72
C TYR A 368 -3.23 -9.88 7.71
N PHE A 369 -2.20 -10.60 8.16
CA PHE A 369 -1.20 -11.15 7.23
C PHE A 369 -1.81 -12.20 6.30
N ASN A 370 -2.76 -13.00 6.79
CA ASN A 370 -3.53 -13.91 5.93
C ASN A 370 -4.30 -13.15 4.85
N MET A 371 -4.98 -12.07 5.23
CA MET A 371 -5.69 -11.19 4.31
C MET A 371 -4.74 -10.60 3.26
N CYS A 372 -3.55 -10.11 3.65
CA CYS A 372 -2.56 -9.58 2.71
C CYS A 372 -2.11 -10.62 1.67
N VAL A 373 -1.83 -11.86 2.11
CA VAL A 373 -1.45 -12.96 1.21
C VAL A 373 -2.56 -13.28 0.22
N ILE A 374 -3.81 -13.30 0.68
CA ILE A 374 -4.98 -13.52 -0.19
C ILE A 374 -5.09 -12.38 -1.20
N LEU A 375 -5.02 -11.14 -0.77
CA LEU A 375 -5.10 -9.95 -1.64
C LEU A 375 -4.00 -9.92 -2.70
N ASP A 376 -2.77 -10.21 -2.34
CA ASP A 376 -1.66 -10.27 -3.30
C ASP A 376 -1.88 -11.36 -4.35
N SER A 377 -2.43 -12.51 -3.92
CA SER A 377 -2.78 -13.60 -4.82
C SER A 377 -3.93 -13.23 -5.76
N LEU A 378 -4.98 -12.57 -5.23
CA LEU A 378 -6.11 -12.09 -6.03
C LEU A 378 -5.68 -11.04 -7.05
N ARG A 379 -4.79 -10.13 -6.67
CA ARG A 379 -4.20 -9.13 -7.57
C ARG A 379 -3.44 -9.79 -8.71
N ASP A 380 -2.58 -10.75 -8.41
CA ASP A 380 -1.79 -11.48 -9.42
C ASP A 380 -2.71 -12.27 -10.38
N ILE A 381 -3.79 -12.89 -9.88
CA ILE A 381 -4.81 -13.54 -10.71
C ILE A 381 -5.49 -12.53 -11.63
N ALA A 382 -5.88 -11.37 -11.08
CA ALA A 382 -6.54 -10.33 -11.84
C ALA A 382 -5.63 -9.68 -12.91
N GLU A 383 -4.34 -9.52 -12.62
CA GLU A 383 -3.36 -8.99 -13.59
C GLU A 383 -3.06 -9.97 -14.73
N LYS A 384 -3.01 -11.27 -14.44
CA LYS A 384 -2.73 -12.31 -15.44
C LYS A 384 -3.87 -12.57 -16.41
N GLN A 385 -5.12 -12.36 -16.00
CA GLN A 385 -6.33 -12.63 -16.80
C GLN A 385 -6.37 -14.05 -17.41
N ASP A 386 -5.74 -15.03 -16.76
CA ASP A 386 -5.74 -16.42 -17.21
C ASP A 386 -7.02 -17.13 -16.76
N LEU A 387 -7.90 -17.46 -17.71
CA LEU A 387 -9.17 -18.16 -17.44
C LEU A 387 -8.96 -19.59 -16.91
N ASN A 388 -7.75 -20.11 -16.97
CA ASN A 388 -7.41 -21.44 -16.47
C ASN A 388 -6.54 -21.41 -15.21
N ASP A 389 -6.36 -20.25 -14.55
CA ASP A 389 -5.51 -20.14 -13.36
C ASP A 389 -5.79 -21.27 -12.37
N GLU A 390 -4.74 -22.06 -12.05
CA GLU A 390 -4.88 -23.27 -11.26
C GLU A 390 -5.21 -23.01 -9.78
N ARG A 391 -5.01 -21.80 -9.29
CA ARG A 391 -5.36 -21.41 -7.91
C ARG A 391 -6.87 -21.33 -7.69
N VAL A 392 -7.63 -20.98 -8.74
CA VAL A 392 -9.09 -20.95 -8.68
C VAL A 392 -9.63 -22.32 -9.03
N LYS A 393 -10.08 -23.06 -8.03
CA LYS A 393 -10.68 -24.41 -8.20
C LYS A 393 -12.20 -24.31 -8.20
N VAL A 394 -12.83 -25.17 -8.99
CA VAL A 394 -14.28 -25.31 -9.02
C VAL A 394 -14.67 -26.55 -8.23
N TYR A 395 -15.42 -26.32 -7.19
CA TYR A 395 -16.17 -27.34 -6.47
C TYR A 395 -17.63 -27.30 -6.95
N CYS A 396 -18.41 -28.29 -6.63
CA CYS A 396 -19.84 -28.25 -6.90
C CYS A 396 -20.62 -28.93 -5.79
N GLN A 397 -21.86 -28.52 -5.63
CA GLN A 397 -22.81 -29.21 -4.77
C GLN A 397 -23.96 -29.75 -5.63
N PRO A 398 -24.15 -31.08 -5.69
CA PRO A 398 -25.25 -31.68 -6.44
C PRO A 398 -26.61 -31.29 -5.86
N VAL A 399 -27.56 -31.03 -6.76
CA VAL A 399 -28.93 -30.67 -6.43
C VAL A 399 -29.86 -31.83 -6.83
N PHE A 400 -30.65 -32.33 -5.87
CA PHE A 400 -31.58 -33.42 -6.06
C PHE A 400 -32.89 -32.93 -6.69
N ASN A 401 -33.33 -33.56 -7.77
CA ASN A 401 -34.61 -33.30 -8.41
C ASN A 401 -35.65 -34.29 -7.88
N VAL A 402 -36.59 -33.80 -7.09
CA VAL A 402 -37.67 -34.60 -6.46
C VAL A 402 -38.52 -35.33 -7.48
N LYS A 403 -38.80 -34.72 -8.62
CA LYS A 403 -39.70 -35.28 -9.66
C LYS A 403 -39.08 -36.49 -10.36
N THR A 404 -37.77 -36.45 -10.61
CA THR A 404 -37.09 -37.50 -11.35
C THR A 404 -36.39 -38.48 -10.42
N GLY A 405 -36.18 -38.15 -9.15
CA GLY A 405 -35.39 -38.91 -8.20
C GLY A 405 -33.90 -38.97 -8.53
N THR A 406 -33.39 -38.00 -9.27
CA THR A 406 -32.01 -37.98 -9.81
C THR A 406 -31.35 -36.64 -9.61
N PHE A 407 -30.03 -36.62 -9.78
CA PHE A 407 -29.24 -35.40 -9.78
C PHE A 407 -28.94 -34.98 -11.23
N THR A 408 -29.51 -33.87 -11.68
CA THR A 408 -29.29 -33.35 -13.04
C THR A 408 -28.80 -31.91 -13.00
N THR A 409 -28.71 -31.32 -11.81
CA THR A 409 -28.33 -29.93 -11.59
C THR A 409 -27.28 -29.86 -10.47
N ALA A 410 -26.41 -28.88 -10.52
CA ALA A 410 -25.43 -28.62 -9.47
C ALA A 410 -25.15 -27.12 -9.36
N GLU A 411 -24.73 -26.68 -8.20
CA GLU A 411 -24.18 -25.34 -7.98
C GLU A 411 -22.65 -25.39 -8.03
N ALA A 412 -22.04 -24.53 -8.85
CA ALA A 412 -20.59 -24.36 -8.90
C ALA A 412 -20.12 -23.40 -7.80
N LEU A 413 -19.22 -23.86 -6.98
CA LEU A 413 -18.70 -23.17 -5.81
C LEU A 413 -17.20 -22.93 -5.96
N MET A 414 -16.81 -21.68 -5.92
CA MET A 414 -15.41 -21.29 -6.03
C MET A 414 -14.62 -21.69 -4.79
N ARG A 415 -13.37 -22.14 -4.98
CA ARG A 415 -12.37 -22.35 -3.92
C ARG A 415 -11.06 -21.74 -4.41
N LEU A 416 -10.37 -21.05 -3.52
CA LEU A 416 -9.04 -20.51 -3.80
C LEU A 416 -8.01 -21.42 -3.12
N VAL A 417 -7.03 -21.92 -3.88
CA VAL A 417 -5.96 -22.77 -3.34
C VAL A 417 -4.63 -22.06 -3.52
N LEU A 418 -4.02 -21.69 -2.40
CA LEU A 418 -2.74 -20.99 -2.39
C LEU A 418 -1.61 -21.95 -2.03
N PRO A 419 -0.42 -21.86 -2.69
CA PRO A 419 0.68 -22.81 -2.48
C PRO A 419 1.11 -22.95 -1.02
N ASP A 420 1.18 -21.83 -0.29
CA ASP A 420 1.70 -21.78 1.09
C ASP A 420 0.61 -21.86 2.17
N ARG A 421 -0.67 -21.87 1.80
CA ARG A 421 -1.82 -21.79 2.73
C ARG A 421 -2.85 -22.89 2.54
N GLY A 422 -2.77 -23.63 1.43
CA GLY A 422 -3.77 -24.62 1.09
C GLY A 422 -5.09 -23.97 0.62
N MET A 423 -6.22 -24.56 1.03
CA MET A 423 -7.56 -24.10 0.61
C MET A 423 -8.02 -22.91 1.44
N VAL A 424 -8.37 -21.82 0.76
CA VAL A 424 -9.02 -20.63 1.32
C VAL A 424 -10.51 -20.68 0.96
N PHE A 425 -11.36 -20.49 1.96
CA PHE A 425 -12.81 -20.58 1.80
C PHE A 425 -13.41 -19.26 1.28
N PRO A 426 -14.59 -19.31 0.61
CA PRO A 426 -15.23 -18.16 -0.03
C PRO A 426 -15.46 -16.96 0.90
N ASP A 427 -15.86 -17.20 2.14
CA ASP A 427 -16.09 -16.19 3.17
C ASP A 427 -14.85 -15.34 3.49
N GLN A 428 -13.65 -15.86 3.21
CA GLN A 428 -12.39 -15.16 3.44
C GLN A 428 -11.93 -14.33 2.23
N PHE A 429 -12.19 -14.78 0.99
CA PHE A 429 -11.63 -14.11 -0.19
C PHE A 429 -12.65 -13.38 -1.06
N ILE A 430 -13.93 -13.80 -1.08
CA ILE A 430 -14.96 -13.13 -1.91
C ILE A 430 -15.16 -11.67 -1.47
N PRO A 431 -15.33 -11.34 -0.18
CA PRO A 431 -15.48 -9.94 0.25
C PRO A 431 -14.25 -9.09 -0.10
N LEU A 432 -13.05 -9.67 -0.04
CA LEU A 432 -11.82 -9.00 -0.43
C LEU A 432 -11.75 -8.77 -1.94
N ALA A 433 -12.20 -9.74 -2.73
CA ALA A 433 -12.26 -9.62 -4.18
C ALA A 433 -13.28 -8.57 -4.63
N GLU A 434 -14.43 -8.49 -3.98
CA GLU A 434 -15.45 -7.47 -4.24
C GLU A 434 -14.96 -6.06 -3.87
N LYS A 435 -14.39 -5.89 -2.67
CA LYS A 435 -13.86 -4.60 -2.17
C LYS A 435 -12.76 -4.03 -3.08
N ASN A 436 -12.02 -4.88 -3.78
CA ASN A 436 -10.87 -4.50 -4.61
C ASN A 436 -11.07 -4.70 -6.12
N ASP A 437 -12.31 -4.88 -6.58
CA ASP A 437 -12.67 -5.06 -8.00
C ASP A 437 -12.03 -6.27 -8.69
N TYR A 438 -11.65 -7.32 -7.92
CA TYR A 438 -11.07 -8.56 -8.47
C TYR A 438 -12.12 -9.64 -8.75
N ILE A 439 -13.35 -9.49 -8.19
CA ILE A 439 -14.41 -10.49 -8.29
C ILE A 439 -14.74 -10.83 -9.73
N HIS A 440 -14.78 -9.84 -10.61
CA HIS A 440 -15.11 -10.03 -12.03
C HIS A 440 -14.16 -11.00 -12.75
N THR A 441 -12.85 -10.93 -12.47
CA THR A 441 -11.89 -11.88 -13.02
C THR A 441 -12.12 -13.30 -12.49
N LEU A 442 -12.42 -13.44 -11.20
CA LEU A 442 -12.71 -14.74 -10.59
C LEU A 442 -13.98 -15.36 -11.18
N THR A 443 -15.02 -14.55 -11.38
CA THR A 443 -16.29 -14.97 -12.02
C THR A 443 -16.04 -15.49 -13.45
N LYS A 444 -15.22 -14.82 -14.25
CA LYS A 444 -14.83 -15.30 -15.58
C LYS A 444 -14.12 -16.65 -15.52
N ILE A 445 -13.20 -16.83 -14.56
CA ILE A 445 -12.45 -18.09 -14.39
C ILE A 445 -13.40 -19.23 -14.01
N ILE A 446 -14.26 -19.03 -12.98
CA ILE A 446 -15.18 -20.09 -12.57
C ILE A 446 -16.18 -20.45 -13.66
N LEU A 447 -16.71 -19.45 -14.37
CA LEU A 447 -17.61 -19.65 -15.50
C LEU A 447 -16.93 -20.47 -16.60
N ASN A 448 -15.72 -20.09 -17.02
CA ASN A 448 -14.96 -20.80 -18.05
C ASN A 448 -14.74 -22.27 -17.66
N LYS A 449 -14.25 -22.53 -16.46
CA LYS A 449 -13.98 -23.90 -15.96
C LYS A 449 -15.26 -24.71 -15.83
N THR A 450 -16.36 -24.10 -15.37
CA THR A 450 -17.66 -24.75 -15.27
C THR A 450 -18.20 -25.13 -16.65
N CYS A 451 -18.09 -24.23 -17.64
CA CYS A 451 -18.53 -24.49 -19.01
C CYS A 451 -17.70 -25.62 -19.68
N ILE A 452 -16.38 -25.61 -19.49
CA ILE A 452 -15.52 -26.72 -19.97
C ILE A 452 -16.02 -28.05 -19.37
N LYS A 453 -16.31 -28.08 -18.07
CA LYS A 453 -16.77 -29.30 -17.39
C LYS A 453 -18.17 -29.74 -17.86
N ILE A 454 -19.10 -28.81 -18.07
CA ILE A 454 -20.42 -29.10 -18.68
C ILE A 454 -20.22 -29.81 -20.02
N ASN A 455 -19.37 -29.26 -20.88
CA ASN A 455 -19.12 -29.82 -22.21
C ASN A 455 -18.48 -31.22 -22.15
N GLU A 456 -17.52 -31.45 -21.23
CA GLU A 456 -16.93 -32.76 -20.98
C GLU A 456 -17.98 -33.78 -20.56
N LEU A 457 -18.79 -33.46 -19.55
CA LEU A 457 -19.82 -34.35 -19.02
C LEU A 457 -20.88 -34.70 -20.08
N LEU A 458 -21.29 -33.73 -20.90
CA LEU A 458 -22.22 -33.99 -22.00
C LEU A 458 -21.60 -34.91 -23.07
N ARG A 459 -20.33 -34.75 -23.42
CA ARG A 459 -19.60 -35.62 -24.35
C ARG A 459 -19.42 -37.03 -23.82
N GLU A 460 -19.26 -37.17 -22.50
CA GLU A 460 -19.20 -38.48 -21.81
C GLU A 460 -20.57 -39.14 -21.70
N GLY A 461 -21.65 -38.48 -22.10
CA GLY A 461 -23.01 -38.98 -22.10
C GLY A 461 -23.76 -38.84 -20.80
N TYR A 462 -23.30 -37.99 -19.88
CA TYR A 462 -24.04 -37.70 -18.63
C TYR A 462 -25.26 -36.80 -18.88
N GLU A 463 -26.32 -37.00 -18.10
CA GLU A 463 -27.49 -36.16 -18.14
C GLU A 463 -27.34 -34.99 -17.19
N ILE A 464 -27.24 -33.80 -17.76
CA ILE A 464 -27.15 -32.53 -17.02
C ILE A 464 -28.23 -31.60 -17.52
N ASP A 465 -29.02 -31.04 -16.61
CA ASP A 465 -29.94 -29.97 -16.92
C ASP A 465 -29.19 -28.63 -16.90
N ARG A 466 -28.56 -28.28 -15.78
CA ARG A 466 -27.84 -27.02 -15.61
C ARG A 466 -26.78 -27.10 -14.51
N ILE A 467 -25.78 -26.26 -14.63
CA ILE A 467 -24.86 -25.94 -13.52
C ILE A 467 -24.90 -24.42 -13.33
N SER A 468 -25.17 -23.99 -12.12
CA SER A 468 -25.25 -22.58 -11.76
C SER A 468 -23.90 -22.01 -11.29
N VAL A 469 -23.66 -20.73 -11.54
CA VAL A 469 -22.48 -19.97 -11.12
C VAL A 469 -22.93 -18.70 -10.41
N ASN A 470 -22.35 -18.44 -9.24
CA ASN A 470 -22.62 -17.21 -8.48
C ASN A 470 -21.99 -15.99 -9.14
N VAL A 471 -22.78 -14.90 -9.26
CA VAL A 471 -22.37 -13.61 -9.83
C VAL A 471 -22.85 -12.50 -8.91
N SER A 472 -21.99 -11.53 -8.64
CA SER A 472 -22.39 -10.38 -7.84
C SER A 472 -23.28 -9.42 -8.64
N THR A 473 -24.24 -8.78 -7.98
CA THR A 473 -25.12 -7.79 -8.64
C THR A 473 -24.34 -6.60 -9.20
N GLY A 474 -23.17 -6.28 -8.65
CA GLY A 474 -22.28 -5.25 -9.16
C GLY A 474 -21.77 -5.53 -10.57
N GLU A 475 -21.50 -6.79 -10.89
CA GLU A 475 -20.97 -7.21 -12.18
C GLU A 475 -21.99 -7.03 -13.33
N LEU A 476 -23.28 -7.21 -13.04
CA LEU A 476 -24.35 -7.02 -14.03
C LEU A 476 -24.46 -5.58 -14.56
N LYS A 477 -23.87 -4.61 -13.90
CA LYS A 477 -23.84 -3.21 -14.32
C LYS A 477 -22.78 -2.92 -15.37
N GLU A 478 -21.80 -3.79 -15.49
CA GLU A 478 -20.72 -3.59 -16.44
C GLU A 478 -21.21 -3.83 -17.87
N ASN A 479 -21.07 -2.83 -18.74
CA ASN A 479 -21.54 -2.88 -20.12
C ASN A 479 -20.98 -4.08 -20.92
N ARG A 480 -19.81 -4.61 -20.53
CA ARG A 480 -19.15 -5.73 -21.20
C ARG A 480 -19.50 -7.09 -20.62
N PHE A 481 -20.12 -7.15 -19.44
CA PHE A 481 -20.39 -8.40 -18.73
C PHE A 481 -21.12 -9.43 -19.61
N CYS A 482 -22.24 -9.02 -20.24
CA CYS A 482 -23.00 -9.92 -21.09
C CYS A 482 -22.19 -10.48 -22.28
N ASP A 483 -21.39 -9.63 -22.92
CA ASP A 483 -20.56 -10.04 -24.06
C ASP A 483 -19.45 -11.01 -23.62
N GLU A 484 -18.86 -10.79 -22.47
CA GLU A 484 -17.83 -11.66 -21.90
C GLU A 484 -18.42 -13.02 -21.50
N VAL A 485 -19.58 -13.04 -20.83
CA VAL A 485 -20.28 -14.29 -20.49
C VAL A 485 -20.61 -15.09 -21.75
N ILE A 486 -21.22 -14.46 -22.75
CA ILE A 486 -21.54 -15.12 -24.02
C ILE A 486 -20.28 -15.67 -24.69
N SER A 487 -19.23 -14.85 -24.77
CA SER A 487 -17.96 -15.25 -25.39
C SER A 487 -17.30 -16.45 -24.69
N ILE A 488 -17.33 -16.49 -23.36
CA ILE A 488 -16.78 -17.60 -22.57
C ILE A 488 -17.59 -18.88 -22.83
N VAL A 489 -18.93 -18.82 -22.76
CA VAL A 489 -19.76 -20.00 -22.94
C VAL A 489 -19.61 -20.56 -24.37
N GLU A 490 -19.69 -19.68 -25.39
CA GLU A 490 -19.49 -20.07 -26.80
C GLU A 490 -18.07 -20.63 -27.04
N GLY A 491 -17.06 -19.97 -26.48
CA GLY A 491 -15.65 -20.39 -26.64
C GLY A 491 -15.34 -21.78 -26.06
N THR A 492 -16.08 -22.21 -25.03
CA THR A 492 -15.94 -23.55 -24.45
C THR A 492 -16.77 -24.62 -25.16
N GLY A 493 -17.72 -24.23 -26.01
CA GLY A 493 -18.66 -25.10 -26.69
C GLY A 493 -19.77 -25.67 -25.79
N ALA A 494 -19.96 -25.13 -24.59
CA ALA A 494 -21.07 -25.51 -23.72
C ALA A 494 -22.40 -24.91 -24.24
N PRO A 495 -23.52 -25.65 -24.20
CA PRO A 495 -24.80 -25.07 -24.56
C PRO A 495 -25.24 -24.02 -23.52
N MET A 496 -25.65 -22.84 -23.99
CA MET A 496 -26.12 -21.75 -23.11
C MET A 496 -27.22 -22.20 -22.12
N SER A 497 -28.14 -23.08 -22.58
CA SER A 497 -29.20 -23.63 -21.76
C SER A 497 -28.76 -24.54 -20.61
N LYS A 498 -27.48 -24.88 -20.56
CA LYS A 498 -26.89 -25.69 -19.49
C LYS A 498 -26.18 -24.84 -18.42
N VAL A 499 -26.17 -23.52 -18.60
CA VAL A 499 -25.59 -22.56 -17.66
C VAL A 499 -26.72 -21.81 -16.96
N ALA A 500 -26.60 -21.67 -15.63
CA ALA A 500 -27.41 -20.76 -14.86
C ALA A 500 -26.54 -19.76 -14.12
N ILE A 501 -27.07 -18.57 -13.87
CA ILE A 501 -26.42 -17.51 -13.07
C ILE A 501 -27.23 -17.33 -11.80
N GLU A 502 -26.55 -17.43 -10.66
CA GLU A 502 -27.14 -17.16 -9.34
C GLU A 502 -26.79 -15.73 -8.90
N ILE A 503 -27.77 -15.02 -8.40
CA ILE A 503 -27.64 -13.64 -7.96
C ILE A 503 -28.22 -13.52 -6.56
N THR A 504 -27.41 -13.07 -5.62
CA THR A 504 -27.86 -12.74 -4.26
C THR A 504 -28.67 -11.46 -4.23
N GLU A 505 -29.52 -11.30 -3.24
CA GLU A 505 -30.32 -10.10 -3.05
C GLU A 505 -29.44 -8.92 -2.62
N SER A 506 -29.29 -7.88 -3.48
CA SER A 506 -28.50 -6.68 -3.15
C SER A 506 -29.32 -5.59 -2.47
N ARG A 507 -28.65 -4.78 -1.61
CA ARG A 507 -29.28 -3.71 -0.82
C ARG A 507 -29.57 -2.40 -1.59
N ASN A 508 -29.02 -2.21 -2.81
CA ASN A 508 -29.05 -0.93 -3.52
C ASN A 508 -30.20 -0.87 -4.56
N GLU A 509 -31.10 0.08 -4.39
CA GLU A 509 -32.26 0.32 -5.30
C GLU A 509 -31.86 0.91 -6.65
N SER A 510 -30.74 1.64 -6.75
CA SER A 510 -30.33 2.35 -7.98
C SER A 510 -29.88 1.46 -9.15
N ASP A 511 -29.74 0.14 -8.92
CA ASP A 511 -29.03 -0.77 -9.81
C ASP A 511 -29.96 -1.66 -10.66
N TYR A 512 -31.25 -1.43 -10.51
CA TYR A 512 -32.30 -2.33 -10.92
C TYR A 512 -32.45 -2.46 -12.44
N ASP A 513 -32.50 -1.34 -13.14
CA ASP A 513 -32.78 -1.33 -14.60
C ASP A 513 -31.60 -1.90 -15.40
N PHE A 514 -30.36 -1.69 -14.93
CA PHE A 514 -29.16 -2.26 -15.56
C PHE A 514 -29.13 -3.78 -15.42
N ALA A 515 -29.36 -4.29 -14.21
CA ALA A 515 -29.41 -5.71 -13.95
C ALA A 515 -30.50 -6.40 -14.77
N LYS A 516 -31.72 -5.80 -14.85
CA LYS A 516 -32.84 -6.31 -15.64
C LYS A 516 -32.48 -6.45 -17.12
N ASN A 517 -31.90 -5.43 -17.72
CA ASN A 517 -31.53 -5.47 -19.14
C ASN A 517 -30.44 -6.53 -19.41
N ALA A 518 -29.46 -6.65 -18.54
CA ALA A 518 -28.42 -7.69 -18.63
C ALA A 518 -29.03 -9.11 -18.53
N MET A 519 -29.92 -9.32 -17.55
CA MET A 519 -30.61 -10.60 -17.37
C MET A 519 -31.48 -10.96 -18.60
N ILE A 520 -32.28 -10.02 -19.14
CA ILE A 520 -33.07 -10.27 -20.34
C ILE A 520 -32.18 -10.68 -21.51
N ARG A 521 -31.10 -9.93 -21.76
CA ARG A 521 -30.16 -10.21 -22.84
C ARG A 521 -29.52 -11.62 -22.76
N LEU A 522 -29.16 -12.06 -21.58
CA LEU A 522 -28.58 -13.39 -21.34
C LEU A 522 -29.65 -14.50 -21.41
N LYS A 523 -30.89 -14.24 -20.93
CA LYS A 523 -32.04 -15.15 -21.08
C LYS A 523 -32.43 -15.39 -22.53
N ASP A 524 -32.39 -14.36 -23.38
CA ASP A 524 -32.65 -14.48 -24.82
C ASP A 524 -31.64 -15.40 -25.51
N ARG A 525 -30.46 -15.60 -24.91
CA ARG A 525 -29.46 -16.58 -25.34
C ARG A 525 -29.61 -17.97 -24.72
N GLY A 526 -30.55 -18.13 -23.77
CA GLY A 526 -30.88 -19.40 -23.13
C GLY A 526 -30.26 -19.62 -21.77
N ILE A 527 -29.59 -18.64 -21.17
CA ILE A 527 -29.05 -18.71 -19.81
C ILE A 527 -30.18 -18.54 -18.80
N PHE A 528 -30.17 -19.32 -17.73
CA PHE A 528 -31.14 -19.28 -16.64
C PHE A 528 -30.65 -18.40 -15.49
N PHE A 529 -31.64 -17.84 -14.73
CA PHE A 529 -31.34 -17.00 -13.57
C PHE A 529 -31.98 -17.54 -12.31
N TYR A 530 -31.18 -17.66 -11.26
CA TYR A 530 -31.60 -18.10 -9.94
C TYR A 530 -31.47 -16.93 -8.96
N LEU A 531 -32.51 -16.73 -8.14
CA LEU A 531 -32.44 -15.83 -6.99
C LEU A 531 -31.94 -16.61 -5.80
N ASP A 532 -30.82 -16.19 -5.23
CA ASP A 532 -30.17 -16.84 -4.10
C ASP A 532 -30.53 -16.18 -2.76
N ASP A 533 -30.36 -16.92 -1.65
CA ASP A 533 -30.53 -16.48 -0.25
C ASP A 533 -31.92 -15.91 0.09
N PHE A 534 -32.98 -16.34 -0.57
CA PHE A 534 -34.32 -15.86 -0.27
C PHE A 534 -34.75 -16.20 1.17
N GLY A 535 -35.10 -15.16 1.93
CA GLY A 535 -35.57 -15.28 3.33
C GLY A 535 -34.58 -14.83 4.39
N THR A 536 -33.41 -14.35 4.03
CA THR A 536 -32.39 -13.87 4.99
C THR A 536 -32.66 -12.47 5.54
N GLY A 537 -33.80 -11.84 5.18
CA GLY A 537 -34.32 -10.65 5.88
C GLY A 537 -34.44 -9.37 5.05
N TYR A 538 -34.07 -9.37 3.77
CA TYR A 538 -34.13 -8.19 2.90
C TYR A 538 -35.00 -8.39 1.64
N SER A 539 -35.82 -9.47 1.61
CA SER A 539 -36.60 -9.86 0.43
C SER A 539 -37.59 -8.79 0.00
N ASN A 540 -37.30 -8.07 -1.08
CA ASN A 540 -38.19 -7.13 -1.69
C ASN A 540 -39.01 -7.84 -2.78
N MET A 541 -40.29 -8.10 -2.49
CA MET A 541 -41.25 -8.76 -3.43
C MET A 541 -41.34 -8.02 -4.77
N GLU A 542 -41.15 -6.72 -4.79
CA GLU A 542 -41.18 -5.92 -6.02
C GLU A 542 -40.07 -6.32 -7.00
N ARG A 543 -38.89 -6.63 -6.48
CA ARG A 543 -37.74 -7.13 -7.27
C ARG A 543 -38.03 -8.47 -7.89
N LEU A 544 -38.63 -9.36 -7.12
CA LEU A 544 -38.94 -10.69 -7.56
C LEU A 544 -39.90 -10.68 -8.72
N VAL A 545 -40.92 -9.79 -8.70
CA VAL A 545 -41.91 -9.65 -9.77
C VAL A 545 -41.31 -8.99 -11.03
N ASN A 546 -40.35 -8.12 -10.87
CA ASN A 546 -39.82 -7.31 -11.97
C ASN A 546 -38.58 -7.89 -12.66
N LEU A 547 -37.81 -8.76 -12.00
CA LEU A 547 -36.65 -9.41 -12.59
C LEU A 547 -36.99 -10.80 -13.13
N PRO A 548 -36.40 -11.20 -14.25
CA PRO A 548 -36.78 -12.43 -14.95
C PRO A 548 -36.09 -13.68 -14.37
N PHE A 549 -36.29 -13.99 -13.10
CA PHE A 549 -35.82 -15.22 -12.49
C PHE A 549 -36.55 -16.46 -12.97
N ASP A 550 -35.88 -17.61 -12.93
CA ASP A 550 -36.47 -18.93 -13.26
C ASP A 550 -36.63 -19.79 -12.01
N VAL A 551 -35.68 -19.68 -11.07
CA VAL A 551 -35.61 -20.46 -9.82
C VAL A 551 -35.45 -19.52 -8.64
N ILE A 552 -36.15 -19.80 -7.57
CA ILE A 552 -35.98 -19.14 -6.27
C ILE A 552 -35.38 -20.16 -5.29
N LYS A 553 -34.18 -19.86 -4.76
CA LYS A 553 -33.52 -20.66 -3.75
C LYS A 553 -33.93 -20.16 -2.37
N PHE A 554 -34.63 -20.99 -1.62
CA PHE A 554 -35.01 -20.72 -0.25
C PHE A 554 -33.83 -21.09 0.66
N ASP A 555 -33.27 -20.09 1.31
CA ASP A 555 -32.17 -20.27 2.25
C ASP A 555 -32.49 -21.26 3.36
N ARG A 556 -31.47 -21.84 3.95
CA ARG A 556 -31.56 -22.76 5.09
C ARG A 556 -32.43 -22.21 6.24
N SER A 557 -32.42 -20.92 6.48
CA SER A 557 -33.26 -20.28 7.52
C SER A 557 -34.75 -20.55 7.32
N MET A 558 -35.21 -20.62 6.07
CA MET A 558 -36.60 -20.94 5.72
C MET A 558 -36.93 -22.41 5.96
N THR A 559 -36.00 -23.31 5.65
CA THR A 559 -36.11 -24.76 5.99
C THR A 559 -36.20 -24.95 7.49
N ILE A 560 -35.36 -24.28 8.28
CA ILE A 560 -35.41 -24.32 9.74
C ILE A 560 -36.72 -23.69 10.26
N LEU A 561 -37.13 -22.55 9.69
CA LEU A 561 -38.36 -21.89 10.10
C LEU A 561 -39.58 -22.77 9.92
N SER A 562 -39.68 -23.49 8.82
CA SER A 562 -40.79 -24.43 8.55
C SER A 562 -40.91 -25.56 9.57
N GLY A 563 -39.79 -25.93 10.22
CA GLY A 563 -39.76 -26.98 11.25
C GLY A 563 -40.12 -26.51 12.67
N LYS A 564 -40.28 -25.21 12.92
CA LYS A 564 -40.49 -24.66 14.28
C LYS A 564 -41.89 -24.97 14.82
N ASN A 565 -42.93 -24.72 14.05
CA ASN A 565 -44.33 -24.91 14.42
C ASN A 565 -45.24 -24.92 13.19
N ALA A 566 -46.52 -25.29 13.36
CA ALA A 566 -47.49 -25.34 12.28
C ALA A 566 -47.75 -23.97 11.58
N GLU A 567 -47.69 -22.87 12.32
CA GLU A 567 -47.90 -21.55 11.78
C GLU A 567 -46.76 -21.13 10.85
N SER A 568 -45.53 -21.39 11.28
CA SER A 568 -44.33 -21.13 10.45
C SER A 568 -44.30 -21.99 9.20
N MET A 569 -44.66 -23.29 9.34
CA MET A 569 -44.80 -24.19 8.19
C MET A 569 -45.85 -23.69 7.20
N TYR A 570 -47.00 -23.25 7.70
CA TYR A 570 -48.08 -22.71 6.84
C TYR A 570 -47.62 -21.42 6.09
N LEU A 571 -46.85 -20.56 6.77
CA LEU A 571 -46.33 -19.34 6.15
C LEU A 571 -45.34 -19.69 5.02
N VAL A 572 -44.35 -20.54 5.26
CA VAL A 572 -43.38 -20.95 4.22
C VAL A 572 -44.06 -21.68 3.08
N THR A 573 -45.01 -22.57 3.36
CA THR A 573 -45.82 -23.26 2.35
C THR A 573 -46.62 -22.29 1.49
N THR A 574 -47.22 -21.26 2.11
CA THR A 574 -48.02 -20.25 1.38
C THR A 574 -47.13 -19.43 0.44
N LEU A 575 -45.93 -19.03 0.90
CA LEU A 575 -44.95 -18.33 0.06
C LEU A 575 -44.50 -19.20 -1.12
N SER A 576 -44.17 -20.47 -0.86
CA SER A 576 -43.78 -21.42 -1.89
C SER A 576 -44.89 -21.60 -2.95
N ASN A 577 -46.16 -21.73 -2.51
CA ASN A 577 -47.31 -21.81 -3.39
C ASN A 577 -47.47 -20.55 -4.25
N ILE A 578 -47.35 -19.37 -3.68
CA ILE A 578 -47.43 -18.10 -4.41
C ILE A 578 -46.39 -18.08 -5.54
N PHE A 579 -45.14 -18.43 -5.25
CA PHE A 579 -44.07 -18.44 -6.24
C PHE A 579 -44.28 -19.53 -7.30
N HIS A 580 -44.69 -20.71 -6.90
CA HIS A 580 -45.00 -21.80 -7.82
C HIS A 580 -46.11 -21.42 -8.81
N TYR A 581 -47.23 -20.84 -8.33
CA TYR A 581 -48.31 -20.37 -9.18
C TYR A 581 -47.92 -19.16 -10.04
N SER A 582 -46.92 -18.40 -9.64
CA SER A 582 -46.33 -17.32 -10.43
C SER A 582 -45.35 -17.81 -11.50
N GLY A 583 -45.11 -19.13 -11.58
CA GLY A 583 -44.27 -19.75 -12.61
C GLY A 583 -42.81 -19.96 -12.21
N TYR A 584 -42.46 -19.67 -10.97
CA TYR A 584 -41.08 -19.92 -10.47
C TYR A 584 -40.91 -21.37 -10.04
N THR A 585 -39.70 -21.89 -10.25
CA THR A 585 -39.29 -23.16 -9.68
C THR A 585 -38.69 -22.92 -8.30
N ILE A 586 -38.99 -23.78 -7.32
CA ILE A 586 -38.50 -23.64 -5.96
C ILE A 586 -37.40 -24.67 -5.70
N LEU A 587 -36.30 -24.16 -5.17
CA LEU A 587 -35.17 -24.93 -4.64
C LEU A 587 -35.02 -24.62 -3.14
N TYR A 588 -35.00 -25.67 -2.30
CA TYR A 588 -34.70 -25.52 -0.87
C TYR A 588 -33.27 -25.90 -0.56
N GLU A 589 -32.62 -25.05 0.22
CA GLU A 589 -31.26 -25.26 0.69
C GLU A 589 -31.18 -25.77 2.12
N GLY A 590 -30.00 -26.30 2.48
CA GLY A 590 -29.70 -26.71 3.84
C GLY A 590 -30.44 -27.94 4.32
N ILE A 591 -30.80 -28.85 3.41
CA ILE A 591 -31.42 -30.13 3.75
C ILE A 591 -30.41 -31.02 4.47
N GLU A 592 -30.67 -31.35 5.74
CA GLU A 592 -29.75 -32.13 6.56
C GLU A 592 -30.25 -33.56 6.84
N ASP A 593 -31.56 -33.75 6.90
CA ASP A 593 -32.17 -35.04 7.22
C ASP A 593 -33.44 -35.37 6.40
N GLU A 594 -34.05 -36.53 6.68
CA GLU A 594 -35.27 -37.03 6.04
C GLU A 594 -36.48 -36.15 6.35
N ASN A 595 -36.53 -35.56 7.55
CA ASN A 595 -37.66 -34.72 7.95
C ASN A 595 -37.64 -33.38 7.19
N ASP A 596 -36.45 -32.83 6.98
CA ASP A 596 -36.26 -31.62 6.15
C ASP A 596 -36.71 -31.91 4.71
N GLU A 597 -36.27 -33.01 4.13
CA GLU A 597 -36.66 -33.42 2.78
C GLU A 597 -38.17 -33.55 2.65
N GLN A 598 -38.80 -34.31 3.54
CA GLN A 598 -40.24 -34.53 3.48
C GLN A 598 -41.02 -33.22 3.58
N ARG A 599 -40.66 -32.35 4.52
CA ARG A 599 -41.30 -31.04 4.65
C ARG A 599 -41.14 -30.20 3.39
N CYS A 600 -39.93 -30.15 2.82
CA CYS A 600 -39.68 -29.32 1.61
C CYS A 600 -40.40 -29.88 0.38
N VAL A 601 -40.56 -31.20 0.28
CA VAL A 601 -41.41 -31.83 -0.75
C VAL A 601 -42.89 -31.46 -0.58
N GLU A 602 -43.42 -31.50 0.66
CA GLU A 602 -44.77 -31.07 0.99
C GLU A 602 -45.01 -29.58 0.69
N MET A 603 -43.98 -28.78 0.75
CA MET A 603 -43.98 -27.32 0.41
C MET A 603 -43.68 -27.02 -1.07
N ASN A 604 -43.94 -27.99 -1.99
CA ASN A 604 -43.69 -27.83 -3.43
C ASN A 604 -42.23 -27.60 -3.85
N GLY A 605 -41.25 -28.07 -3.05
CA GLY A 605 -39.86 -28.06 -3.48
C GLY A 605 -39.64 -28.99 -4.66
N LEU A 606 -39.18 -28.47 -5.77
CA LEU A 606 -38.80 -29.27 -6.93
C LEU A 606 -37.34 -29.68 -6.86
N TYR A 607 -36.51 -28.82 -6.36
CA TYR A 607 -35.06 -29.03 -6.18
C TYR A 607 -34.71 -28.95 -4.70
N LEU A 608 -33.83 -29.84 -4.24
CA LEU A 608 -33.36 -29.91 -2.87
C LEU A 608 -31.83 -29.99 -2.84
N GLN A 609 -31.22 -29.17 -2.01
CA GLN A 609 -29.77 -29.09 -1.84
C GLN A 609 -29.42 -29.10 -0.37
N GLY A 610 -28.39 -29.89 0.01
CA GLY A 610 -27.97 -29.95 1.41
C GLY A 610 -27.04 -31.08 1.73
N TYR A 611 -26.56 -31.12 2.98
CA TYR A 611 -25.60 -32.09 3.45
C TYR A 611 -26.15 -33.52 3.56
N LYS A 612 -27.46 -33.66 3.58
CA LYS A 612 -28.10 -34.96 3.44
C LYS A 612 -27.66 -35.64 2.14
N TYR A 613 -27.52 -34.92 1.05
CA TYR A 613 -27.15 -35.47 -0.24
C TYR A 613 -25.64 -35.44 -0.47
N SER A 614 -25.04 -34.27 -0.34
CA SER A 614 -23.60 -34.10 -0.48
C SER A 614 -23.13 -32.77 0.11
N LYS A 615 -21.94 -32.77 0.70
CA LYS A 615 -21.18 -31.53 0.88
C LYS A 615 -20.62 -31.10 -0.47
N PRO A 616 -20.17 -29.82 -0.61
CA PRO A 616 -19.42 -29.40 -1.80
C PRO A 616 -18.24 -30.33 -2.08
N ILE A 617 -18.17 -30.83 -3.31
CA ILE A 617 -17.16 -31.81 -3.79
C ILE A 617 -16.37 -31.18 -4.95
N PRO A 618 -15.14 -31.63 -5.26
CA PRO A 618 -14.47 -31.26 -6.49
C PRO A 618 -15.36 -31.52 -7.72
N MET A 619 -15.38 -30.60 -8.68
CA MET A 619 -16.26 -30.67 -9.85
C MET A 619 -16.11 -32.01 -10.64
N ASP A 620 -14.92 -32.61 -10.61
CA ASP A 620 -14.67 -33.91 -11.25
C ASP A 620 -15.44 -35.07 -10.61
N ASP A 621 -15.77 -34.98 -9.32
CA ASP A 621 -16.52 -35.99 -8.59
C ASP A 621 -18.03 -35.94 -8.85
N LEU A 622 -18.54 -34.88 -9.53
CA LEU A 622 -19.96 -34.76 -9.89
C LEU A 622 -20.48 -35.99 -10.70
N ARG A 623 -19.59 -36.63 -11.45
CA ARG A 623 -19.89 -37.85 -12.22
C ARG A 623 -20.50 -38.96 -11.39
N ARG A 624 -20.25 -39.03 -10.08
CA ARG A 624 -20.77 -40.05 -9.15
C ARG A 624 -22.27 -39.90 -8.88
N PHE A 625 -22.80 -38.72 -9.12
CA PHE A 625 -24.20 -38.37 -8.87
C PHE A 625 -25.04 -38.40 -10.13
N LEU A 626 -24.44 -38.17 -11.30
CA LEU A 626 -25.13 -38.03 -12.56
C LEU A 626 -25.45 -39.38 -13.21
N ASN A 627 -26.61 -39.49 -13.82
CA ASN A 627 -26.97 -40.64 -14.65
C ASN A 627 -26.33 -40.54 -16.02
N ARG A 628 -25.98 -41.69 -16.62
CA ARG A 628 -25.58 -41.77 -18.03
C ARG A 628 -26.80 -42.09 -18.89
N LYS A 629 -26.90 -41.46 -20.05
CA LYS A 629 -27.85 -41.91 -21.09
C LYS A 629 -27.47 -43.32 -21.49
N GLU A 630 -28.44 -44.25 -21.36
CA GLU A 630 -28.29 -45.56 -22.00
C GLU A 630 -28.17 -45.31 -23.52
N LYS A 631 -27.10 -45.87 -24.13
CA LYS A 631 -26.84 -45.74 -25.57
C LYS A 631 -27.87 -46.48 -26.39
#